data_94b46ba1586493fe9dd67cd02d433445
#
_entry.id   94b46ba1586493fe9dd67cd02d433445
#
_cell.length_a   1.000
_cell.length_b   1.000
_cell.length_c   1.000
_cell.angle_alpha   90.00
_cell.angle_beta   90.00
_cell.angle_gamma   90.00
#
_symmetry.space_group_name_H-M   'P 1'
#
loop_
_entity.id
_entity.type
_entity.pdbx_description
1 polymer ?
#
loop_
_entity_poly.entity_id
_entity_poly.type
_entity_poly.pdbx_seq_one_letter_code
_entity_poly.pdbx_strand_id
1 'polypeptide(L)'
;MSKCACEYCPTIIVPGIGQSKVDLYSSKNERMKSAWPMDIDTKVLVKKILPSAILLLVTKNDKAFCKSLKKAVSEAVTPLRVNKEGVSTENLHIVDYDGASLKKCSADDKRYIYKMVPMEELAEVIGEDHLFFFAYNSFGQPYETAKRLNDYIQNVKKETGHDKVNLIPVSLGGSIATAYFDAFGEQGDVNRVCYFVPATNGSTLIADIFSKNLDLTNPTSLLGMFLDSKTIESLEKLLKRFHKDTAENIVGALVDALLETFLINCPGMWAVIPREKYQEYRDKYLVGEEYNVLREKTDRFFKAQNNLRELLCKIEKQGTEFFSICGYGLPLLPFAGTKNLNSDTIVDFKSASLGGYSVGPDIKLPDDYKPVYDRCQNKEHNHISPDGTVDLGTAIFPDSTFCFKYQVHDDTAYNDVALSLCKEIIINKKFKDVYSDPRFPQFNGSRDIFRIKYRLLPKVDELLKKDLPQDIKDGILKSKEEAEKLFENTIIKDRTQADEITKRFDDIVKKAEEV
;
A
#
# COMPACT_ATOMS: atom_id res chain seq x y z
N MET A 1 19.64 3.67 -31.71
CA MET A 1 19.88 4.59 -30.56
C MET A 1 21.17 4.14 -29.88
N SER A 2 21.99 5.08 -29.40
CA SER A 2 23.17 4.73 -28.59
C SER A 2 22.70 4.13 -27.27
N LYS A 3 23.35 3.04 -26.80
CA LYS A 3 23.12 2.54 -25.45
C LYS A 3 23.43 3.65 -24.43
N CYS A 4 22.59 3.78 -23.39
CA CYS A 4 22.89 4.69 -22.30
C CYS A 4 24.18 4.24 -21.61
N ALA A 5 25.07 5.19 -21.31
CA ALA A 5 26.31 4.94 -20.57
C ALA A 5 26.12 5.06 -19.05
N CYS A 6 24.92 5.39 -18.56
CA CYS A 6 24.69 5.56 -17.14
C CYS A 6 24.64 4.21 -16.41
N GLU A 7 24.91 4.24 -15.11
CA GLU A 7 25.04 3.04 -14.28
C GLU A 7 23.69 2.45 -13.84
N TYR A 8 22.64 3.28 -13.78
CA TYR A 8 21.35 2.92 -13.17
C TYR A 8 20.30 2.56 -14.21
N CYS A 9 19.64 1.41 -14.04
CA CYS A 9 18.47 1.06 -14.83
C CYS A 9 17.31 2.03 -14.54
N PRO A 10 16.52 2.43 -15.56
CA PRO A 10 15.32 3.22 -15.34
C PRO A 10 14.35 2.47 -14.42
N THR A 11 13.70 3.21 -13.54
CA THR A 11 12.86 2.67 -12.49
C THR A 11 11.42 3.13 -12.70
N ILE A 12 10.48 2.19 -12.70
CA ILE A 12 9.06 2.43 -12.89
C ILE A 12 8.32 2.16 -11.58
N ILE A 13 7.66 3.19 -11.06
CA ILE A 13 6.73 3.06 -9.93
C ILE A 13 5.40 2.54 -10.50
N VAL A 14 4.90 1.43 -9.96
CA VAL A 14 3.57 0.88 -10.24
C VAL A 14 2.70 1.12 -9.00
N PRO A 15 1.90 2.18 -8.98
CA PRO A 15 1.26 2.67 -7.76
C PRO A 15 0.15 1.75 -7.24
N GLY A 16 -0.31 2.02 -6.00
CA GLY A 16 -1.45 1.37 -5.35
C GLY A 16 -2.81 1.99 -5.69
N ILE A 17 -3.84 1.51 -5.00
CA ILE A 17 -5.19 2.10 -5.08
C ILE A 17 -5.14 3.57 -4.66
N GLY A 18 -5.79 4.44 -5.42
CA GLY A 18 -5.92 5.86 -5.08
C GLY A 18 -4.74 6.72 -5.50
N GLN A 19 -3.62 6.14 -5.92
CA GLN A 19 -2.41 6.88 -6.28
C GLN A 19 -2.38 7.31 -7.75
N SER A 20 -3.25 6.77 -8.60
CA SER A 20 -3.44 7.23 -9.98
C SER A 20 -4.73 8.04 -10.10
N LYS A 21 -4.71 9.07 -10.95
CA LYS A 21 -5.90 9.86 -11.25
C LYS A 21 -6.65 9.29 -12.46
N VAL A 22 -7.98 9.26 -12.36
CA VAL A 22 -8.89 8.91 -13.47
C VAL A 22 -9.94 9.98 -13.57
N ASP A 23 -10.09 10.57 -14.73
CA ASP A 23 -11.06 11.62 -15.03
C ASP A 23 -12.26 11.06 -15.80
N LEU A 24 -13.43 11.60 -15.49
CA LEU A 24 -14.67 11.36 -16.22
C LEU A 24 -14.82 12.39 -17.33
N TYR A 25 -15.12 11.92 -18.53
CA TYR A 25 -15.35 12.73 -19.72
C TYR A 25 -16.79 12.62 -20.21
N SER A 26 -17.30 13.67 -20.81
CA SER A 26 -18.61 13.68 -21.49
C SER A 26 -18.56 12.85 -22.77
N SER A 27 -19.73 12.60 -23.37
CA SER A 27 -19.83 11.98 -24.70
C SER A 27 -19.17 12.82 -25.81
N LYS A 28 -18.92 14.12 -25.56
CA LYS A 28 -18.18 15.03 -26.46
C LYS A 28 -16.69 15.06 -26.18
N ASN A 29 -16.20 14.17 -25.32
CA ASN A 29 -14.80 14.09 -24.90
C ASN A 29 -14.28 15.35 -24.15
N GLU A 30 -15.15 16.02 -23.39
CA GLU A 30 -14.82 17.13 -22.51
C GLU A 30 -14.66 16.62 -21.08
N ARG A 31 -13.58 17.04 -20.40
CA ARG A 31 -13.35 16.67 -18.99
C ARG A 31 -14.47 17.24 -18.10
N MET A 32 -15.13 16.38 -17.35
CA MET A 32 -16.22 16.75 -16.45
C MET A 32 -15.74 16.93 -15.01
N LYS A 33 -15.13 15.87 -14.44
CA LYS A 33 -14.65 15.85 -13.05
C LYS A 33 -13.67 14.71 -12.84
N SER A 34 -13.03 14.67 -11.66
CA SER A 34 -12.30 13.48 -11.22
C SER A 34 -13.29 12.34 -10.92
N ALA A 35 -13.05 11.18 -11.54
CA ALA A 35 -13.74 9.94 -11.18
C ALA A 35 -13.01 9.24 -10.03
N TRP A 36 -11.66 9.33 -10.01
CA TRP A 36 -10.85 8.83 -8.91
C TRP A 36 -9.55 9.64 -8.77
N PRO A 37 -9.14 10.07 -7.56
CA PRO A 37 -9.96 10.07 -6.34
C PRO A 37 -11.31 10.72 -6.54
N MET A 38 -12.35 10.17 -5.89
CA MET A 38 -13.71 10.64 -6.10
C MET A 38 -13.91 12.09 -5.64
N ASP A 39 -14.39 12.93 -6.54
CA ASP A 39 -14.86 14.28 -6.20
C ASP A 39 -16.32 14.19 -5.74
N ILE A 40 -16.51 13.93 -4.43
CA ILE A 40 -17.83 13.81 -3.82
C ILE A 40 -18.24 15.18 -3.28
N ASP A 41 -19.26 15.79 -3.90
CA ASP A 41 -19.91 16.95 -3.32
C ASP A 41 -20.73 16.53 -2.08
N THR A 42 -20.07 16.62 -0.90
CA THR A 42 -20.67 16.27 0.39
C THR A 42 -21.92 17.09 0.70
N LYS A 43 -22.04 18.33 0.20
CA LYS A 43 -23.23 19.17 0.39
C LYS A 43 -24.43 18.60 -0.39
N VAL A 44 -24.20 18.14 -1.62
CA VAL A 44 -25.23 17.49 -2.42
C VAL A 44 -25.64 16.17 -1.78
N LEU A 45 -24.69 15.37 -1.31
CA LEU A 45 -24.94 14.11 -0.60
C LEU A 45 -25.81 14.34 0.64
N VAL A 46 -25.40 15.25 1.52
CA VAL A 46 -26.14 15.61 2.74
C VAL A 46 -27.55 16.12 2.41
N LYS A 47 -27.69 16.99 1.41
CA LYS A 47 -29.01 17.51 0.99
C LYS A 47 -29.97 16.39 0.55
N LYS A 48 -29.47 15.34 -0.09
CA LYS A 48 -30.27 14.18 -0.53
C LYS A 48 -30.75 13.31 0.63
N ILE A 49 -29.91 13.12 1.66
CA ILE A 49 -30.24 12.25 2.80
C ILE A 49 -30.96 12.99 3.95
N LEU A 50 -30.84 14.32 4.03
CA LEU A 50 -31.36 15.13 5.14
C LEU A 50 -32.84 14.92 5.47
N PRO A 51 -33.78 14.86 4.48
CA PRO A 51 -35.19 14.64 4.81
C PRO A 51 -35.44 13.30 5.51
N SER A 52 -34.76 12.23 5.04
CA SER A 52 -34.88 10.90 5.65
C SER A 52 -34.12 10.81 6.98
N ALA A 53 -33.06 11.58 7.16
CA ALA A 53 -32.36 11.71 8.47
C ALA A 53 -33.27 12.36 9.53
N ILE A 54 -34.00 13.41 9.17
CA ILE A 54 -34.99 14.03 10.07
C ILE A 54 -36.10 13.02 10.41
N LEU A 55 -36.61 12.29 9.41
CA LEU A 55 -37.61 11.25 9.64
C LEU A 55 -37.10 10.16 10.59
N LEU A 56 -35.86 9.71 10.43
CA LEU A 56 -35.22 8.76 11.33
C LEU A 56 -35.16 9.27 12.77
N LEU A 57 -34.80 10.55 12.97
CA LEU A 57 -34.73 11.15 14.31
C LEU A 57 -36.11 11.17 15.00
N VAL A 58 -37.18 11.41 14.24
CA VAL A 58 -38.55 11.50 14.76
C VAL A 58 -39.18 10.11 14.97
N THR A 59 -39.09 9.25 13.97
CA THR A 59 -39.80 7.96 13.96
C THR A 59 -39.01 6.80 14.57
N LYS A 60 -37.70 6.96 14.71
CA LYS A 60 -36.74 5.89 15.06
C LYS A 60 -36.74 4.70 14.08
N ASN A 61 -37.29 4.90 12.86
CA ASN A 61 -37.33 3.91 11.80
C ASN A 61 -36.27 4.25 10.74
N ASP A 62 -35.28 3.38 10.60
CA ASP A 62 -34.11 3.59 9.73
C ASP A 62 -34.33 3.21 8.25
N LYS A 63 -35.41 2.47 7.93
CA LYS A 63 -35.65 1.94 6.56
C LYS A 63 -35.61 3.03 5.49
N ALA A 64 -36.29 4.17 5.73
CA ALA A 64 -36.31 5.28 4.77
C ALA A 64 -34.92 5.93 4.63
N PHE A 65 -34.20 6.06 5.73
CA PHE A 65 -32.84 6.61 5.74
C PHE A 65 -31.87 5.70 5.02
N CYS A 66 -31.84 4.40 5.33
CA CYS A 66 -30.98 3.41 4.67
C CYS A 66 -31.24 3.38 3.15
N LYS A 67 -32.52 3.43 2.72
CA LYS A 67 -32.88 3.50 1.29
C LYS A 67 -32.33 4.76 0.62
N SER A 68 -32.47 5.92 1.27
CA SER A 68 -31.98 7.20 0.74
C SER A 68 -30.44 7.22 0.71
N LEU A 69 -29.78 6.69 1.74
CA LEU A 69 -28.33 6.59 1.83
C LEU A 69 -27.79 5.68 0.72
N LYS A 70 -28.36 4.49 0.56
CA LYS A 70 -27.99 3.54 -0.50
C LYS A 70 -28.08 4.21 -1.88
N LYS A 71 -29.18 4.91 -2.17
CA LYS A 71 -29.37 5.64 -3.43
C LYS A 71 -28.31 6.74 -3.60
N ALA A 72 -28.10 7.56 -2.58
CA ALA A 72 -27.19 8.70 -2.64
C ALA A 72 -25.73 8.25 -2.84
N VAL A 73 -25.30 7.18 -2.15
CA VAL A 73 -23.97 6.59 -2.32
C VAL A 73 -23.82 5.95 -3.71
N SER A 74 -24.80 5.17 -4.17
CA SER A 74 -24.78 4.58 -5.52
C SER A 74 -24.64 5.65 -6.61
N GLU A 75 -25.32 6.79 -6.46
CA GLU A 75 -25.19 7.93 -7.38
C GLU A 75 -23.80 8.60 -7.29
N ALA A 76 -23.23 8.72 -6.08
CA ALA A 76 -21.91 9.30 -5.88
C ALA A 76 -20.80 8.47 -6.55
N VAL A 77 -20.89 7.12 -6.46
CA VAL A 77 -19.90 6.20 -7.05
C VAL A 77 -20.19 5.83 -8.50
N THR A 78 -21.25 6.38 -9.11
CA THR A 78 -21.61 6.11 -10.52
C THR A 78 -20.45 6.29 -11.49
N PRO A 79 -19.54 7.27 -11.35
CA PRO A 79 -18.38 7.40 -12.23
C PRO A 79 -17.50 6.15 -12.30
N LEU A 80 -17.52 5.31 -11.26
CA LEU A 80 -16.76 4.05 -11.20
C LEU A 80 -17.58 2.83 -11.62
N ARG A 81 -18.80 3.02 -12.11
CA ARG A 81 -19.70 1.91 -12.46
C ARG A 81 -19.09 1.02 -13.53
N VAL A 82 -19.21 -0.28 -13.29
CA VAL A 82 -18.73 -1.36 -14.16
C VAL A 82 -19.89 -2.30 -14.46
N ASN A 83 -20.02 -2.74 -15.69
CA ASN A 83 -21.03 -3.71 -16.09
C ASN A 83 -20.65 -5.14 -15.67
N LYS A 84 -21.54 -6.11 -15.89
CA LYS A 84 -21.32 -7.52 -15.51
C LYS A 84 -20.23 -8.23 -16.30
N GLU A 85 -19.69 -7.62 -17.34
CA GLU A 85 -18.51 -8.09 -18.08
C GLU A 85 -17.20 -7.52 -17.54
N GLY A 86 -17.28 -6.67 -16.52
CA GLY A 86 -16.10 -6.00 -15.95
C GLY A 86 -15.58 -4.85 -16.80
N VAL A 87 -16.48 -4.15 -17.52
CA VAL A 87 -16.13 -3.00 -18.37
C VAL A 87 -16.78 -1.74 -17.80
N SER A 88 -16.03 -0.66 -17.74
CA SER A 88 -16.56 0.65 -17.32
C SER A 88 -17.73 1.06 -18.20
N THR A 89 -18.81 1.56 -17.60
CA THR A 89 -19.96 2.12 -18.33
C THR A 89 -19.79 3.59 -18.64
N GLU A 90 -18.78 4.22 -18.04
CA GLU A 90 -18.50 5.64 -18.15
C GLU A 90 -17.26 5.90 -19.01
N ASN A 91 -17.19 7.08 -19.63
CA ASN A 91 -16.03 7.48 -20.43
C ASN A 91 -14.89 7.96 -19.50
N LEU A 92 -14.07 7.01 -19.08
CA LEU A 92 -12.97 7.24 -18.14
C LEU A 92 -11.64 7.35 -18.87
N HIS A 93 -10.87 8.38 -18.52
CA HIS A 93 -9.52 8.60 -19.00
C HIS A 93 -8.53 8.61 -17.84
N ILE A 94 -7.44 7.88 -17.99
CA ILE A 94 -6.34 7.87 -17.03
C ILE A 94 -5.48 9.11 -17.27
N VAL A 95 -5.12 9.80 -16.21
CA VAL A 95 -4.09 10.85 -16.27
C VAL A 95 -2.73 10.14 -16.20
N ASP A 96 -2.14 9.88 -17.36
CA ASP A 96 -0.95 9.03 -17.52
C ASP A 96 0.35 9.80 -17.74
N TYR A 97 0.31 11.14 -17.61
CA TYR A 97 1.47 12.02 -17.76
C TYR A 97 2.21 11.83 -19.10
N ASP A 98 1.47 11.47 -20.16
CA ASP A 98 1.97 11.17 -21.51
C ASP A 98 3.04 10.06 -21.55
N GLY A 99 3.08 9.19 -20.54
CA GLY A 99 4.07 8.12 -20.41
C GLY A 99 5.51 8.63 -20.23
N ALA A 100 5.67 9.90 -19.86
CA ALA A 100 6.96 10.56 -19.78
C ALA A 100 7.72 10.24 -18.50
N SER A 101 9.05 10.39 -18.51
CA SER A 101 9.85 10.44 -17.28
C SER A 101 9.48 11.64 -16.42
N LEU A 102 9.75 11.57 -15.12
CA LEU A 102 9.46 12.67 -14.20
C LEU A 102 10.11 13.99 -14.62
N LYS A 103 11.26 13.94 -15.27
CA LYS A 103 11.93 15.13 -15.82
C LYS A 103 11.05 15.92 -16.80
N LYS A 104 10.20 15.25 -17.56
CA LYS A 104 9.31 15.86 -18.56
C LYS A 104 7.95 16.26 -17.97
N CYS A 105 7.60 15.79 -16.78
CA CYS A 105 6.36 16.13 -16.11
C CYS A 105 6.34 17.60 -15.67
N SER A 106 5.14 18.19 -15.62
CA SER A 106 4.95 19.53 -15.04
C SER A 106 5.30 19.55 -13.55
N ALA A 107 5.57 20.74 -13.00
CA ALA A 107 5.85 20.88 -11.56
C ALA A 107 4.68 20.39 -10.68
N ASP A 108 3.44 20.59 -11.14
CA ASP A 108 2.24 20.15 -10.42
C ASP A 108 2.07 18.63 -10.46
N ASP A 109 2.38 17.99 -11.59
CA ASP A 109 2.35 16.54 -11.73
C ASP A 109 3.43 15.88 -10.87
N LYS A 110 4.66 16.40 -10.89
CA LYS A 110 5.74 15.94 -10.00
C LYS A 110 5.34 16.04 -8.53
N ARG A 111 4.78 17.20 -8.12
CA ARG A 111 4.30 17.39 -6.75
C ARG A 111 3.24 16.36 -6.37
N TYR A 112 2.33 16.05 -7.30
CA TYR A 112 1.33 15.01 -7.07
C TYR A 112 1.97 13.62 -6.94
N ILE A 113 2.84 13.25 -7.88
CA ILE A 113 3.51 11.94 -7.89
C ILE A 113 4.31 11.74 -6.60
N TYR A 114 5.15 12.69 -6.23
CA TYR A 114 5.95 12.61 -5.00
C TYR A 114 5.10 12.63 -3.72
N LYS A 115 3.96 13.34 -3.73
CA LYS A 115 3.01 13.24 -2.63
C LYS A 115 2.42 11.83 -2.49
N MET A 116 2.21 11.11 -3.60
CA MET A 116 1.64 9.75 -3.57
C MET A 116 2.70 8.68 -3.26
N VAL A 117 3.89 8.82 -3.83
CA VAL A 117 5.03 7.91 -3.63
C VAL A 117 6.31 8.76 -3.55
N PRO A 118 6.78 9.14 -2.35
CA PRO A 118 7.92 10.05 -2.15
C PRO A 118 9.25 9.37 -2.51
N MET A 119 9.68 9.50 -3.74
CA MET A 119 10.92 8.91 -4.27
C MET A 119 11.92 9.99 -4.71
N GLU A 120 11.87 11.18 -4.08
CA GLU A 120 12.76 12.30 -4.37
C GLU A 120 14.22 11.90 -4.18
N GLU A 121 14.57 11.25 -3.05
CA GLU A 121 15.94 10.78 -2.78
C GLU A 121 16.44 9.77 -3.82
N LEU A 122 15.55 8.95 -4.37
CA LEU A 122 15.90 8.05 -5.48
C LEU A 122 16.13 8.83 -6.76
N ALA A 123 15.25 9.80 -7.07
CA ALA A 123 15.36 10.65 -8.24
C ALA A 123 16.65 11.51 -8.24
N GLU A 124 17.09 11.98 -7.07
CA GLU A 124 18.38 12.70 -6.92
C GLU A 124 19.57 11.85 -7.35
N VAL A 125 19.52 10.53 -7.15
CA VAL A 125 20.63 9.62 -7.48
C VAL A 125 20.58 9.13 -8.92
N ILE A 126 19.40 8.62 -9.37
CA ILE A 126 19.28 8.03 -10.71
C ILE A 126 18.95 9.07 -11.79
N GLY A 127 18.54 10.27 -11.40
CA GLY A 127 17.99 11.31 -12.28
C GLY A 127 16.49 11.15 -12.51
N GLU A 128 15.77 12.28 -12.60
CA GLU A 128 14.33 12.29 -12.92
C GLU A 128 14.04 11.77 -14.34
N ASP A 129 15.02 11.72 -15.24
CA ASP A 129 14.92 11.12 -16.57
C ASP A 129 14.98 9.58 -16.54
N HIS A 130 15.33 8.99 -15.41
CA HIS A 130 15.31 7.54 -15.16
C HIS A 130 14.24 7.11 -14.16
N LEU A 131 13.41 8.04 -13.68
CA LEU A 131 12.27 7.72 -12.81
C LEU A 131 10.95 7.95 -13.54
N PHE A 132 10.09 6.93 -13.52
CA PHE A 132 8.83 6.88 -14.25
C PHE A 132 7.68 6.50 -13.32
N PHE A 133 6.47 6.99 -13.60
CA PHE A 133 5.27 6.67 -12.85
C PHE A 133 4.21 6.10 -13.80
N PHE A 134 3.91 4.82 -13.64
CA PHE A 134 2.92 4.12 -14.46
C PHE A 134 1.52 4.33 -13.90
N ALA A 135 0.81 5.34 -14.38
CA ALA A 135 -0.59 5.55 -14.01
C ALA A 135 -1.53 4.54 -14.66
N TYR A 136 -2.50 4.04 -13.90
CA TYR A 136 -3.51 3.11 -14.39
C TYR A 136 -4.83 3.23 -13.62
N ASN A 137 -5.92 2.68 -14.19
CA ASN A 137 -7.19 2.57 -13.48
C ASN A 137 -7.13 1.39 -12.52
N SER A 138 -7.07 1.66 -11.21
CA SER A 138 -7.02 0.65 -10.13
C SER A 138 -8.21 -0.33 -10.14
N PHE A 139 -9.30 0.06 -10.77
CA PHE A 139 -10.52 -0.74 -10.87
C PHE A 139 -10.63 -1.52 -12.19
N GLY A 140 -9.66 -1.32 -13.09
CA GLY A 140 -9.61 -1.97 -14.39
C GLY A 140 -9.23 -3.44 -14.33
N GLN A 141 -9.22 -4.09 -15.49
CA GLN A 141 -8.86 -5.49 -15.62
C GLN A 141 -7.33 -5.66 -15.50
N PRO A 142 -6.82 -6.52 -14.57
CA PRO A 142 -5.40 -6.63 -14.29
C PRO A 142 -4.52 -6.99 -15.51
N TYR A 143 -4.98 -7.86 -16.40
CA TYR A 143 -4.19 -8.23 -17.59
C TYR A 143 -4.20 -7.17 -18.70
N GLU A 144 -5.26 -6.36 -18.81
CA GLU A 144 -5.24 -5.18 -19.69
C GLU A 144 -4.25 -4.14 -19.15
N THR A 145 -4.23 -3.95 -17.83
CA THR A 145 -3.26 -3.10 -17.15
C THR A 145 -1.84 -3.65 -17.31
N ALA A 146 -1.64 -4.96 -17.17
CA ALA A 146 -0.35 -5.63 -17.37
C ALA A 146 0.16 -5.48 -18.82
N LYS A 147 -0.73 -5.55 -19.81
CA LYS A 147 -0.36 -5.29 -21.22
C LYS A 147 0.10 -3.83 -21.40
N ARG A 148 -0.64 -2.87 -20.84
CA ARG A 148 -0.22 -1.45 -20.88
C ARG A 148 1.12 -1.24 -20.15
N LEU A 149 1.36 -1.93 -19.03
CA LEU A 149 2.65 -1.89 -18.33
C LEU A 149 3.76 -2.45 -19.21
N ASN A 150 3.52 -3.55 -19.93
CA ASN A 150 4.48 -4.09 -20.88
C ASN A 150 4.82 -3.09 -21.98
N ASP A 151 3.81 -2.50 -22.62
CA ASP A 151 4.00 -1.49 -23.66
C ASP A 151 4.75 -0.26 -23.10
N TYR A 152 4.45 0.14 -21.85
CA TYR A 152 5.14 1.22 -21.15
C TYR A 152 6.62 0.88 -20.88
N ILE A 153 6.93 -0.35 -20.43
CA ILE A 153 8.30 -0.84 -20.24
C ILE A 153 9.09 -0.77 -21.55
N GLN A 154 8.49 -1.21 -22.67
CA GLN A 154 9.17 -1.13 -23.96
C GLN A 154 9.46 0.33 -24.38
N ASN A 155 8.53 1.26 -24.10
CA ASN A 155 8.74 2.69 -24.36
C ASN A 155 9.84 3.27 -23.45
N VAL A 156 9.86 2.94 -22.16
CA VAL A 156 10.92 3.38 -21.22
C VAL A 156 12.29 2.86 -21.67
N LYS A 157 12.41 1.59 -22.04
CA LYS A 157 13.65 1.00 -22.58
C LYS A 157 14.12 1.73 -23.83
N LYS A 158 13.19 2.03 -24.74
CA LYS A 158 13.49 2.78 -25.97
C LYS A 158 13.91 4.22 -25.67
N GLU A 159 13.22 4.92 -24.76
CA GLU A 159 13.51 6.30 -24.39
C GLU A 159 14.89 6.43 -23.73
N THR A 160 15.18 5.54 -22.79
CA THR A 160 16.40 5.60 -21.98
C THR A 160 17.59 4.86 -22.58
N GLY A 161 17.39 4.00 -23.60
CA GLY A 161 18.45 3.19 -24.20
C GLY A 161 18.95 2.04 -23.32
N HIS A 162 18.18 1.66 -22.30
CA HIS A 162 18.48 0.50 -21.43
C HIS A 162 17.80 -0.78 -21.92
N ASP A 163 18.42 -1.91 -21.66
CA ASP A 163 17.87 -3.24 -22.00
C ASP A 163 16.83 -3.72 -20.97
N LYS A 164 16.90 -3.24 -19.73
CA LYS A 164 16.03 -3.62 -18.60
C LYS A 164 15.57 -2.42 -17.79
N VAL A 165 14.49 -2.61 -17.03
CA VAL A 165 13.97 -1.64 -16.06
C VAL A 165 13.94 -2.23 -14.64
N ASN A 166 13.86 -1.39 -13.62
CA ASN A 166 13.46 -1.79 -12.28
C ASN A 166 11.98 -1.47 -12.07
N LEU A 167 11.30 -2.25 -11.23
CA LEU A 167 9.91 -2.01 -10.83
C LEU A 167 9.80 -1.76 -9.32
N ILE A 168 8.98 -0.79 -8.94
CA ILE A 168 8.54 -0.56 -7.55
C ILE A 168 7.01 -0.72 -7.51
N PRO A 169 6.50 -1.96 -7.37
CA PRO A 169 5.08 -2.21 -7.21
C PRO A 169 4.63 -1.87 -5.78
N VAL A 170 3.71 -0.92 -5.64
CA VAL A 170 3.17 -0.45 -4.36
C VAL A 170 1.77 -1.03 -4.15
N SER A 171 1.49 -1.68 -3.02
CA SER A 171 0.15 -2.14 -2.64
C SER A 171 -0.53 -2.97 -3.77
N LEU A 172 -1.65 -2.51 -4.35
CA LEU A 172 -2.31 -3.12 -5.52
C LEU A 172 -1.35 -3.29 -6.72
N GLY A 173 -0.33 -2.43 -6.84
CA GLY A 173 0.72 -2.59 -7.85
C GLY A 173 1.39 -3.96 -7.80
N GLY A 174 1.42 -4.63 -6.64
CA GLY A 174 1.86 -6.01 -6.48
C GLY A 174 0.98 -7.01 -7.23
N SER A 175 -0.34 -6.82 -7.24
CA SER A 175 -1.27 -7.64 -8.05
C SER A 175 -1.08 -7.38 -9.55
N ILE A 176 -0.84 -6.13 -9.95
CA ILE A 176 -0.56 -5.77 -11.35
C ILE A 176 0.77 -6.39 -11.80
N ALA A 177 1.81 -6.35 -10.96
CA ALA A 177 3.08 -7.02 -11.23
C ALA A 177 2.90 -8.54 -11.36
N THR A 178 2.03 -9.17 -10.56
CA THR A 178 1.69 -10.60 -10.69
C THR A 178 1.11 -10.89 -12.08
N ALA A 179 0.13 -10.11 -12.55
CA ALA A 179 -0.45 -10.25 -13.89
C ALA A 179 0.59 -9.99 -15.01
N TYR A 180 1.50 -9.02 -14.79
CA TYR A 180 2.59 -8.72 -15.72
C TYR A 180 3.56 -9.90 -15.83
N PHE A 181 4.03 -10.45 -14.70
CA PHE A 181 4.96 -11.58 -14.74
C PHE A 181 4.33 -12.84 -15.32
N ASP A 182 3.04 -13.12 -15.05
CA ASP A 182 2.32 -14.24 -15.66
C ASP A 182 2.23 -14.12 -17.19
N ALA A 183 2.02 -12.90 -17.71
CA ALA A 183 1.83 -12.71 -19.15
C ALA A 183 3.12 -12.40 -19.93
N PHE A 184 4.08 -11.72 -19.31
CA PHE A 184 5.24 -11.12 -20.00
C PHE A 184 6.57 -11.35 -19.30
N GLY A 185 6.60 -11.95 -18.11
CA GLY A 185 7.82 -12.07 -17.30
C GLY A 185 8.96 -12.82 -18.01
N GLU A 186 8.64 -13.75 -18.91
CA GLU A 186 9.63 -14.50 -19.68
C GLU A 186 10.41 -13.65 -20.71
N GLN A 187 9.98 -12.41 -20.99
CA GLN A 187 10.72 -11.50 -21.87
C GLN A 187 12.04 -11.01 -21.24
N GLY A 188 12.20 -11.12 -19.91
CA GLY A 188 13.44 -10.78 -19.21
C GLY A 188 13.72 -9.27 -19.14
N ASP A 189 12.69 -8.43 -19.27
CA ASP A 189 12.80 -6.97 -19.32
C ASP A 189 13.03 -6.31 -17.96
N VAL A 190 12.86 -7.06 -16.87
CA VAL A 190 12.96 -6.54 -15.50
C VAL A 190 14.28 -6.97 -14.87
N ASN A 191 15.01 -6.03 -14.29
CA ASN A 191 16.25 -6.25 -13.56
C ASN A 191 16.00 -6.50 -12.07
N ARG A 192 15.35 -5.55 -11.38
CA ARG A 192 15.00 -5.64 -9.96
C ARG A 192 13.55 -5.28 -9.73
N VAL A 193 12.94 -5.93 -8.75
CA VAL A 193 11.61 -5.61 -8.23
C VAL A 193 11.73 -5.35 -6.76
N CYS A 194 11.38 -4.14 -6.33
CA CYS A 194 11.21 -3.80 -4.93
C CYS A 194 9.71 -3.67 -4.63
N TYR A 195 9.09 -4.74 -4.19
CA TYR A 195 7.71 -4.70 -3.71
C TYR A 195 7.61 -3.83 -2.46
N PHE A 196 6.68 -2.89 -2.47
CA PHE A 196 6.48 -1.93 -1.38
C PHE A 196 5.07 -2.09 -0.82
N VAL A 197 4.94 -2.71 0.36
CA VAL A 197 3.67 -3.12 1.00
C VAL A 197 2.69 -3.82 0.03
N PRO A 198 3.13 -4.83 -0.73
CA PRO A 198 2.38 -5.34 -1.85
C PRO A 198 1.16 -6.18 -1.42
N ALA A 199 0.07 -6.11 -2.19
CA ALA A 199 -1.13 -6.92 -2.01
C ALA A 199 -1.12 -8.16 -2.94
N THR A 200 -0.05 -8.98 -2.91
CA THR A 200 0.14 -10.10 -3.85
C THR A 200 -0.84 -11.26 -3.66
N ASN A 201 -1.31 -11.47 -2.43
CA ASN A 201 -2.41 -12.40 -2.09
C ASN A 201 -3.68 -11.64 -1.67
N GLY A 202 -3.84 -10.39 -2.14
CA GLY A 202 -4.96 -9.56 -1.77
C GLY A 202 -4.93 -9.07 -0.32
N SER A 203 -6.12 -8.76 0.21
CA SER A 203 -6.33 -8.25 1.57
C SER A 203 -7.60 -8.83 2.17
N THR A 204 -7.50 -9.38 3.36
CA THR A 204 -8.66 -9.87 4.14
C THR A 204 -9.63 -8.73 4.47
N LEU A 205 -9.17 -7.48 4.57
CA LEU A 205 -10.04 -6.31 4.72
C LEU A 205 -11.05 -6.22 3.56
N ILE A 206 -10.60 -6.42 2.32
CA ILE A 206 -11.49 -6.44 1.14
C ILE A 206 -12.40 -7.66 1.17
N ALA A 207 -11.88 -8.81 1.59
CA ALA A 207 -12.68 -10.02 1.77
C ALA A 207 -13.80 -9.82 2.81
N ASP A 208 -13.52 -9.13 3.91
CA ASP A 208 -14.51 -8.80 4.93
C ASP A 208 -15.61 -7.87 4.39
N ILE A 209 -15.26 -6.91 3.52
CA ILE A 209 -16.25 -6.07 2.83
C ILE A 209 -17.15 -6.94 1.91
N PHE A 210 -16.56 -7.83 1.12
CA PHE A 210 -17.31 -8.72 0.22
C PHE A 210 -18.23 -9.70 0.97
N SER A 211 -17.78 -10.25 2.08
CA SER A 211 -18.60 -11.13 2.92
C SER A 211 -19.59 -10.41 3.82
N LYS A 212 -19.45 -9.08 3.96
CA LYS A 212 -20.12 -8.24 4.97
C LYS A 212 -19.78 -8.66 6.40
N ASN A 213 -18.61 -9.27 6.60
CA ASN A 213 -18.07 -9.59 7.90
C ASN A 213 -17.41 -8.32 8.48
N LEU A 214 -18.22 -7.43 9.05
CA LEU A 214 -17.77 -6.13 9.53
C LEU A 214 -18.02 -5.96 11.02
N ASP A 215 -17.07 -5.35 11.70
CA ASP A 215 -17.26 -4.89 13.07
C ASP A 215 -17.93 -3.52 13.08
N LEU A 216 -19.23 -3.53 13.30
CA LEU A 216 -20.07 -2.34 13.24
C LEU A 216 -20.14 -1.59 14.59
N THR A 217 -19.32 -1.99 15.58
CA THR A 217 -19.21 -1.24 16.86
C THR A 217 -18.58 0.14 16.67
N ASN A 218 -17.79 0.32 15.58
CA ASN A 218 -17.24 1.61 15.17
C ASN A 218 -17.50 1.88 13.67
N PRO A 219 -18.76 2.24 13.31
CA PRO A 219 -19.17 2.39 11.91
C PRO A 219 -18.44 3.52 11.17
N THR A 220 -17.88 4.49 11.88
CA THR A 220 -17.21 5.65 11.30
C THR A 220 -15.84 5.34 10.75
N SER A 221 -15.19 4.26 11.21
CA SER A 221 -13.90 3.84 10.67
C SER A 221 -13.99 3.39 9.19
N LEU A 222 -15.10 2.76 8.78
CA LEU A 222 -15.36 2.47 7.38
C LEU A 222 -15.61 3.73 6.54
N LEU A 223 -16.38 4.68 7.12
CA LEU A 223 -16.69 5.94 6.43
C LEU A 223 -15.44 6.81 6.24
N GLY A 224 -14.44 6.66 7.11
CA GLY A 224 -13.15 7.36 7.04
C GLY A 224 -12.35 7.06 5.76
N MET A 225 -12.63 5.95 5.10
CA MET A 225 -12.03 5.67 3.78
C MET A 225 -12.58 6.56 2.65
N PHE A 226 -13.73 7.22 2.86
CA PHE A 226 -14.45 7.93 1.80
C PHE A 226 -14.75 9.40 2.13
N LEU A 227 -14.72 9.77 3.41
CA LEU A 227 -15.16 11.07 3.91
C LEU A 227 -14.05 11.77 4.69
N ASP A 228 -14.07 13.10 4.66
CA ASP A 228 -13.14 13.92 5.44
C ASP A 228 -13.41 13.86 6.95
N SER A 229 -12.38 14.17 7.75
CA SER A 229 -12.41 14.06 9.22
C SER A 229 -13.52 14.87 9.89
N LYS A 230 -13.89 16.04 9.35
CA LYS A 230 -14.96 16.90 9.92
C LYS A 230 -16.34 16.27 9.69
N THR A 231 -16.53 15.69 8.50
CA THR A 231 -17.77 14.97 8.16
C THR A 231 -17.91 13.73 9.04
N ILE A 232 -16.82 13.00 9.28
CA ILE A 232 -16.78 11.82 10.16
C ILE A 232 -17.16 12.21 11.59
N GLU A 233 -16.54 13.25 12.15
CA GLU A 233 -16.84 13.73 13.52
C GLU A 233 -18.33 14.08 13.70
N SER A 234 -18.92 14.69 12.67
CA SER A 234 -20.33 15.05 12.65
C SER A 234 -21.23 13.82 12.61
N LEU A 235 -20.86 12.81 11.81
CA LEU A 235 -21.56 11.53 11.71
C LEU A 235 -21.43 10.71 12.99
N GLU A 236 -20.27 10.69 13.63
CA GLU A 236 -20.07 10.03 14.92
C GLU A 236 -21.01 10.59 16.00
N LYS A 237 -21.07 11.92 16.12
CA LYS A 237 -21.97 12.58 17.06
C LYS A 237 -23.44 12.23 16.79
N LEU A 238 -23.79 12.05 15.52
CA LEU A 238 -25.12 11.64 15.11
C LEU A 238 -25.38 10.16 15.42
N LEU A 239 -24.48 9.25 15.02
CA LEU A 239 -24.62 7.80 15.18
C LEU A 239 -24.66 7.39 16.66
N LYS A 240 -23.89 8.04 17.55
CA LYS A 240 -23.93 7.82 19.01
C LYS A 240 -25.32 8.08 19.63
N ARG A 241 -26.25 8.73 18.93
CA ARG A 241 -27.63 8.99 19.40
C ARG A 241 -28.61 7.86 19.05
N PHE A 242 -28.18 6.89 18.24
CA PHE A 242 -29.03 5.78 17.81
C PHE A 242 -28.67 4.48 18.55
N HIS A 243 -29.63 3.55 18.55
CA HIS A 243 -29.38 2.20 18.98
C HIS A 243 -28.36 1.51 18.06
N LYS A 244 -27.65 0.52 18.59
CA LYS A 244 -26.63 -0.24 17.85
C LYS A 244 -27.19 -0.82 16.55
N ASP A 245 -28.36 -1.42 16.57
CA ASP A 245 -29.01 -2.01 15.38
C ASP A 245 -29.22 -0.99 14.24
N THR A 246 -29.59 0.25 14.61
CA THR A 246 -29.75 1.33 13.63
C THR A 246 -28.40 1.70 12.97
N ALA A 247 -27.34 1.75 13.75
CA ALA A 247 -25.99 2.01 13.23
C ALA A 247 -25.53 0.87 12.29
N GLU A 248 -25.79 -0.37 12.67
CA GLU A 248 -25.51 -1.56 11.86
C GLU A 248 -26.25 -1.53 10.52
N ASN A 249 -27.55 -1.21 10.53
CA ASN A 249 -28.36 -1.11 9.31
C ASN A 249 -27.87 0.01 8.38
N ILE A 250 -27.43 1.14 8.93
CA ILE A 250 -26.87 2.26 8.17
C ILE A 250 -25.58 1.84 7.45
N VAL A 251 -24.65 1.18 8.16
CA VAL A 251 -23.40 0.69 7.58
C VAL A 251 -23.68 -0.43 6.57
N GLY A 252 -24.59 -1.34 6.88
CA GLY A 252 -25.05 -2.38 5.94
C GLY A 252 -25.55 -1.77 4.63
N ALA A 253 -26.36 -0.71 4.69
CA ALA A 253 -26.86 -0.01 3.50
C ALA A 253 -25.75 0.65 2.68
N LEU A 254 -24.71 1.19 3.35
CA LEU A 254 -23.53 1.75 2.69
C LEU A 254 -22.75 0.67 1.94
N VAL A 255 -22.45 -0.44 2.63
CA VAL A 255 -21.71 -1.56 2.03
C VAL A 255 -22.46 -2.17 0.87
N ASP A 256 -23.78 -2.33 0.99
CA ASP A 256 -24.64 -2.78 -0.10
C ASP A 256 -24.55 -1.87 -1.32
N ALA A 257 -24.58 -0.55 -1.09
CA ALA A 257 -24.45 0.41 -2.17
C ALA A 257 -23.13 0.27 -2.94
N LEU A 258 -22.01 0.12 -2.20
CA LEU A 258 -20.68 -0.05 -2.79
C LEU A 258 -20.55 -1.39 -3.54
N LEU A 259 -20.96 -2.49 -2.92
CA LEU A 259 -20.89 -3.82 -3.52
C LEU A 259 -21.71 -3.90 -4.81
N GLU A 260 -22.97 -3.49 -4.77
CA GLU A 260 -23.90 -3.64 -5.91
C GLU A 260 -23.59 -2.65 -7.05
N THR A 261 -23.05 -1.45 -6.73
CA THR A 261 -22.83 -0.43 -7.75
C THR A 261 -21.54 -0.65 -8.53
N PHE A 262 -20.46 -1.10 -7.86
CA PHE A 262 -19.20 -1.26 -8.58
C PHE A 262 -18.31 -2.41 -8.10
N LEU A 263 -18.18 -2.72 -6.78
CA LEU A 263 -17.14 -3.65 -6.29
C LEU A 263 -17.27 -5.05 -6.88
N ILE A 264 -18.51 -5.60 -6.92
CA ILE A 264 -18.76 -6.97 -7.45
C ILE A 264 -18.38 -7.08 -8.92
N ASN A 265 -18.62 -6.04 -9.71
CA ASN A 265 -18.37 -6.08 -11.15
C ASN A 265 -16.96 -5.60 -11.52
N CYS A 266 -16.17 -5.13 -10.55
CA CYS A 266 -14.88 -4.49 -10.76
C CYS A 266 -13.72 -5.51 -10.79
N PRO A 267 -13.10 -5.83 -11.94
CA PRO A 267 -12.04 -6.84 -12.02
C PRO A 267 -10.83 -6.52 -11.14
N GLY A 268 -10.47 -5.23 -10.99
CA GLY A 268 -9.36 -4.80 -10.14
C GLY A 268 -9.58 -5.13 -8.66
N MET A 269 -10.84 -5.11 -8.18
CA MET A 269 -11.17 -5.48 -6.80
C MET A 269 -11.07 -6.99 -6.57
N TRP A 270 -11.35 -7.81 -7.58
CA TRP A 270 -11.14 -9.26 -7.51
C TRP A 270 -9.66 -9.63 -7.42
N ALA A 271 -8.76 -8.81 -7.97
CA ALA A 271 -7.32 -9.02 -7.86
C ALA A 271 -6.77 -8.81 -6.45
N VAL A 272 -7.52 -8.16 -5.56
CA VAL A 272 -7.15 -7.98 -4.15
C VAL A 272 -7.99 -8.83 -3.18
N ILE A 273 -8.75 -9.80 -3.69
CA ILE A 273 -9.37 -10.84 -2.85
C ILE A 273 -8.33 -11.93 -2.57
N PRO A 274 -8.15 -12.33 -1.29
CA PRO A 274 -7.28 -13.45 -0.95
C PRO A 274 -7.71 -14.73 -1.69
N ARG A 275 -6.75 -15.48 -2.24
CA ARG A 275 -7.03 -16.70 -3.00
C ARG A 275 -7.85 -17.73 -2.23
N GLU A 276 -7.71 -17.75 -0.90
CA GLU A 276 -8.45 -18.64 -0.01
C GLU A 276 -9.95 -18.32 0.03
N LYS A 277 -10.33 -17.09 -0.37
CA LYS A 277 -11.74 -16.60 -0.39
C LYS A 277 -12.31 -16.49 -1.80
N TYR A 278 -11.48 -16.58 -2.82
CA TYR A 278 -11.90 -16.35 -4.19
C TYR A 278 -13.07 -17.24 -4.63
N GLN A 279 -12.97 -18.57 -4.43
CA GLN A 279 -13.99 -19.51 -4.90
C GLN A 279 -15.34 -19.28 -4.23
N GLU A 280 -15.33 -19.03 -2.89
CA GLU A 280 -16.54 -18.72 -2.13
C GLU A 280 -17.28 -17.50 -2.72
N TYR A 281 -16.54 -16.42 -3.00
CA TYR A 281 -17.15 -15.18 -3.48
C TYR A 281 -17.53 -15.25 -4.97
N ARG A 282 -16.74 -15.93 -5.77
CA ARG A 282 -17.04 -16.20 -7.16
C ARG A 282 -18.39 -16.90 -7.31
N ASP A 283 -18.60 -17.97 -6.54
CA ASP A 283 -19.82 -18.76 -6.59
C ASP A 283 -21.03 -18.01 -5.98
N LYS A 284 -20.78 -17.07 -5.08
CA LYS A 284 -21.81 -16.22 -4.48
C LYS A 284 -22.27 -15.08 -5.39
N TYR A 285 -21.32 -14.40 -6.04
CA TYR A 285 -21.58 -13.12 -6.71
C TYR A 285 -21.59 -13.19 -8.23
N LEU A 286 -20.80 -14.07 -8.84
CA LEU A 286 -20.68 -14.14 -10.29
C LEU A 286 -21.54 -15.28 -10.86
N VAL A 287 -22.84 -15.25 -10.52
CA VAL A 287 -23.82 -16.26 -10.93
C VAL A 287 -24.57 -15.80 -12.18
N GLY A 288 -24.84 -16.74 -13.11
CA GLY A 288 -25.54 -16.46 -14.36
C GLY A 288 -24.60 -16.29 -15.56
N GLU A 289 -25.17 -16.41 -16.76
CA GLU A 289 -24.40 -16.33 -18.02
C GLU A 289 -23.84 -14.93 -18.29
N GLU A 290 -24.52 -13.91 -17.78
CA GLU A 290 -24.10 -12.51 -17.92
C GLU A 290 -22.76 -12.19 -17.24
N TYR A 291 -22.29 -13.07 -16.35
CA TYR A 291 -20.98 -12.95 -15.69
C TYR A 291 -19.88 -13.79 -16.35
N ASN A 292 -20.15 -14.52 -17.45
CA ASN A 292 -19.14 -15.41 -18.06
C ASN A 292 -17.83 -14.68 -18.35
N VAL A 293 -17.89 -13.50 -18.96
CA VAL A 293 -16.70 -12.71 -19.31
C VAL A 293 -15.93 -12.26 -18.06
N LEU A 294 -16.63 -11.78 -17.04
CA LEU A 294 -15.98 -11.36 -15.78
C LEU A 294 -15.38 -12.57 -15.05
N ARG A 295 -16.05 -13.71 -15.03
CA ARG A 295 -15.51 -14.97 -14.46
C ARG A 295 -14.21 -15.37 -15.13
N GLU A 296 -14.14 -15.38 -16.46
CA GLU A 296 -12.92 -15.72 -17.18
C GLU A 296 -11.77 -14.77 -16.80
N LYS A 297 -12.03 -13.46 -16.71
CA LYS A 297 -11.05 -12.45 -16.31
C LYS A 297 -10.53 -12.71 -14.88
N THR A 298 -11.42 -12.96 -13.94
CA THR A 298 -11.07 -13.16 -12.53
C THR A 298 -10.45 -14.54 -12.28
N ASP A 299 -10.97 -15.62 -12.93
CA ASP A 299 -10.40 -16.98 -12.87
C ASP A 299 -8.95 -17.01 -13.39
N ARG A 300 -8.66 -16.25 -14.45
CA ARG A 300 -7.29 -16.13 -14.97
C ARG A 300 -6.35 -15.54 -13.94
N PHE A 301 -6.75 -14.43 -13.28
CA PHE A 301 -5.93 -13.80 -12.25
C PHE A 301 -5.75 -14.71 -11.03
N PHE A 302 -6.81 -15.36 -10.59
CA PHE A 302 -6.77 -16.33 -9.49
C PHE A 302 -5.77 -17.47 -9.75
N LYS A 303 -5.68 -17.97 -10.98
CA LYS A 303 -4.67 -18.98 -11.35
C LYS A 303 -3.24 -18.44 -11.17
N ALA A 304 -2.96 -17.23 -11.65
CA ALA A 304 -1.65 -16.61 -11.48
C ALA A 304 -1.31 -16.39 -10.00
N GLN A 305 -2.28 -15.91 -9.20
CA GLN A 305 -2.12 -15.72 -7.76
C GLN A 305 -1.83 -17.04 -7.02
N ASN A 306 -2.50 -18.13 -7.40
CA ASN A 306 -2.23 -19.45 -6.83
C ASN A 306 -0.83 -19.97 -7.19
N ASN A 307 -0.36 -19.68 -8.38
CA ASN A 307 0.94 -20.14 -8.89
C ASN A 307 2.05 -19.11 -8.66
N LEU A 308 1.81 -18.08 -7.82
CA LEU A 308 2.74 -16.96 -7.64
C LEU A 308 4.17 -17.42 -7.27
N ARG A 309 4.30 -18.42 -6.37
CA ARG A 309 5.60 -18.96 -5.96
C ARG A 309 6.37 -19.52 -7.15
N GLU A 310 5.74 -20.40 -7.92
CA GLU A 310 6.38 -21.04 -9.09
C GLU A 310 6.72 -20.00 -10.15
N LEU A 311 5.82 -19.06 -10.39
CA LEU A 311 5.98 -17.97 -11.33
C LEU A 311 7.20 -17.10 -10.98
N LEU A 312 7.25 -16.54 -9.77
CA LEU A 312 8.34 -15.64 -9.38
C LEU A 312 9.69 -16.38 -9.29
N CYS A 313 9.71 -17.63 -8.80
CA CYS A 313 10.93 -18.45 -8.81
C CYS A 313 11.44 -18.75 -10.23
N LYS A 314 10.55 -18.91 -11.22
CA LYS A 314 10.94 -19.06 -12.62
C LYS A 314 11.59 -17.78 -13.16
N ILE A 315 11.01 -16.63 -12.88
CA ILE A 315 11.51 -15.33 -13.33
C ILE A 315 12.83 -14.97 -12.62
N GLU A 316 12.98 -15.30 -11.32
CA GLU A 316 14.24 -15.13 -10.57
C GLU A 316 15.39 -15.91 -11.25
N LYS A 317 15.14 -17.18 -11.66
CA LYS A 317 16.14 -17.99 -12.36
C LYS A 317 16.58 -17.40 -13.70
N GLN A 318 15.80 -16.50 -14.28
CA GLN A 318 16.14 -15.73 -15.49
C GLN A 318 16.94 -14.46 -15.20
N GLY A 319 17.23 -14.19 -13.92
CA GLY A 319 18.09 -13.10 -13.47
C GLY A 319 17.36 -11.84 -13.02
N THR A 320 16.07 -11.89 -12.74
CA THR A 320 15.36 -10.82 -12.04
C THR A 320 15.52 -10.99 -10.54
N GLU A 321 15.94 -9.95 -9.83
CA GLU A 321 16.08 -9.95 -8.36
C GLU A 321 14.81 -9.40 -7.72
N PHE A 322 14.29 -10.09 -6.70
CA PHE A 322 13.06 -9.73 -6.00
C PHE A 322 13.32 -9.37 -4.55
N PHE A 323 12.75 -8.24 -4.12
CA PHE A 323 12.78 -7.74 -2.75
C PHE A 323 11.36 -7.39 -2.32
N SER A 324 11.07 -7.50 -1.02
CA SER A 324 9.81 -7.04 -0.45
C SER A 324 10.03 -6.23 0.83
N ILE A 325 9.30 -5.12 0.95
CA ILE A 325 9.23 -4.27 2.13
C ILE A 325 7.79 -4.33 2.64
N CYS A 326 7.56 -4.79 3.86
CA CYS A 326 6.22 -4.98 4.42
C CYS A 326 6.11 -4.51 5.88
N GLY A 327 4.88 -4.16 6.29
CA GLY A 327 4.53 -3.89 7.67
C GLY A 327 4.01 -5.13 8.40
N TYR A 328 4.13 -5.17 9.73
CA TYR A 328 3.55 -6.19 10.58
C TYR A 328 3.28 -5.69 12.00
N GLY A 329 2.59 -6.50 12.81
CA GLY A 329 2.33 -6.23 14.21
C GLY A 329 1.06 -5.42 14.49
N LEU A 330 0.27 -5.12 13.47
CA LEU A 330 -1.00 -4.40 13.60
C LEU A 330 -2.18 -5.28 13.17
N PRO A 331 -3.36 -5.10 13.80
CA PRO A 331 -4.60 -5.67 13.29
C PRO A 331 -5.05 -4.95 12.03
N LEU A 332 -6.00 -5.53 11.30
CA LEU A 332 -6.73 -4.83 10.25
C LEU A 332 -7.47 -3.61 10.80
N LEU A 333 -7.88 -2.70 9.91
CA LEU A 333 -8.67 -1.53 10.29
C LEU A 333 -9.87 -1.91 11.19
N PRO A 334 -10.26 -1.06 12.14
CA PRO A 334 -11.22 -1.40 13.21
C PRO A 334 -12.57 -1.95 12.72
N PHE A 335 -13.01 -1.58 11.53
CA PHE A 335 -14.26 -2.08 10.96
C PHE A 335 -14.17 -3.49 10.36
N ALA A 336 -12.99 -4.04 10.17
CA ALA A 336 -12.83 -5.42 9.71
C ALA A 336 -13.42 -6.39 10.75
N GLY A 337 -14.17 -7.39 10.31
CA GLY A 337 -14.72 -8.42 11.18
C GLY A 337 -13.68 -9.46 11.57
N THR A 338 -12.71 -9.70 10.70
CA THR A 338 -11.60 -10.61 10.99
C THR A 338 -10.63 -9.94 11.97
N LYS A 339 -10.56 -10.54 13.17
CA LYS A 339 -9.63 -10.13 14.23
C LYS A 339 -8.44 -11.09 14.27
N ASN A 340 -7.43 -10.75 15.03
CA ASN A 340 -6.24 -11.61 15.27
C ASN A 340 -5.46 -11.95 13.97
N LEU A 341 -5.52 -11.08 12.98
CA LEU A 341 -4.72 -11.17 11.77
C LEU A 341 -3.58 -10.16 11.82
N ASN A 342 -2.37 -10.61 11.59
CA ASN A 342 -1.20 -9.75 11.53
C ASN A 342 -1.14 -9.02 10.18
N SER A 343 -1.03 -7.70 10.20
CA SER A 343 -1.11 -6.85 9.02
C SER A 343 -0.37 -5.52 9.21
N ASP A 344 -0.43 -4.68 8.19
CA ASP A 344 -0.10 -3.26 8.23
C ASP A 344 -1.34 -2.35 8.32
N THR A 345 -2.46 -2.89 8.82
CA THR A 345 -3.82 -2.34 8.90
C THR A 345 -4.69 -2.55 7.65
N ILE A 346 -4.12 -2.73 6.49
CA ILE A 346 -4.84 -2.90 5.21
C ILE A 346 -4.50 -4.24 4.54
N VAL A 347 -3.21 -4.57 4.43
CA VAL A 347 -2.73 -5.78 3.77
C VAL A 347 -2.22 -6.78 4.80
N ASP A 348 -2.64 -8.03 4.66
CA ASP A 348 -2.22 -9.13 5.51
C ASP A 348 -0.71 -9.36 5.40
N PHE A 349 -0.05 -9.66 6.52
CA PHE A 349 1.38 -9.97 6.52
C PHE A 349 1.75 -11.05 5.48
N LYS A 350 0.95 -12.13 5.40
CA LYS A 350 1.15 -13.21 4.41
C LYS A 350 1.17 -12.70 2.98
N SER A 351 0.33 -11.73 2.66
CA SER A 351 0.25 -11.11 1.33
C SER A 351 1.46 -10.20 1.06
N ALA A 352 1.75 -9.29 1.99
CA ALA A 352 2.80 -8.30 1.85
C ALA A 352 4.21 -8.91 1.91
N SER A 353 4.40 -10.01 2.66
CA SER A 353 5.68 -10.72 2.78
C SER A 353 5.89 -11.80 1.70
N LEU A 354 5.02 -11.89 0.69
CA LEU A 354 5.07 -12.93 -0.33
C LEU A 354 5.00 -14.36 0.23
N GLY A 355 4.18 -14.58 1.27
CA GLY A 355 3.89 -15.90 1.82
C GLY A 355 4.50 -16.22 3.19
N GLY A 356 5.03 -15.24 3.90
CA GLY A 356 5.46 -15.42 5.29
C GLY A 356 4.32 -15.87 6.20
N TYR A 357 4.64 -16.61 7.23
CA TYR A 357 3.70 -17.09 8.23
C TYR A 357 3.59 -16.09 9.39
N SER A 358 2.40 -15.95 9.95
CA SER A 358 2.18 -15.11 11.13
C SER A 358 1.07 -15.68 12.02
N VAL A 359 1.17 -15.36 13.29
CA VAL A 359 0.06 -15.41 14.24
C VAL A 359 -0.51 -14.00 14.40
N GLY A 360 -1.53 -13.84 15.25
CA GLY A 360 -2.13 -12.51 15.47
C GLY A 360 -1.14 -11.48 16.04
N PRO A 361 -1.46 -10.19 15.95
CA PRO A 361 -0.66 -9.14 16.59
C PRO A 361 -0.47 -9.43 18.09
N ASP A 362 0.73 -9.22 18.60
CA ASP A 362 1.12 -9.46 19.99
C ASP A 362 0.93 -10.92 20.49
N ILE A 363 0.63 -11.88 19.59
CA ILE A 363 0.56 -13.32 19.90
C ILE A 363 1.86 -13.97 19.44
N LYS A 364 2.55 -14.68 20.34
CA LYS A 364 3.78 -15.40 19.97
C LYS A 364 3.46 -16.71 19.25
N LEU A 365 4.37 -17.09 18.36
CA LEU A 365 4.39 -18.43 17.77
C LEU A 365 4.38 -19.49 18.91
N PRO A 366 3.72 -20.64 18.73
CA PRO A 366 3.71 -21.72 19.73
C PRO A 366 5.13 -22.15 20.12
N ASP A 367 5.34 -22.57 21.38
CA ASP A 367 6.66 -22.99 21.86
C ASP A 367 7.21 -24.21 21.10
N ASP A 368 6.33 -25.04 20.52
CA ASP A 368 6.67 -26.18 19.68
C ASP A 368 6.74 -25.85 18.18
N TYR A 369 6.60 -24.58 17.79
CA TYR A 369 6.70 -24.13 16.42
C TYR A 369 8.08 -24.44 15.82
N LYS A 370 8.06 -25.08 14.66
CA LYS A 370 9.28 -25.39 13.92
C LYS A 370 9.37 -24.52 12.67
N PRO A 371 10.39 -23.65 12.57
CA PRO A 371 10.60 -22.86 11.37
C PRO A 371 10.72 -23.73 10.12
N VAL A 372 10.15 -23.24 9.03
CA VAL A 372 10.22 -23.88 7.72
C VAL A 372 11.24 -23.12 6.86
N TYR A 373 12.18 -23.88 6.27
CA TYR A 373 13.26 -23.31 5.44
C TYR A 373 13.10 -23.76 3.99
N ASP A 374 11.97 -23.43 3.37
CA ASP A 374 11.68 -23.86 2.01
C ASP A 374 12.65 -23.32 0.96
N ARG A 375 13.07 -22.08 1.12
CA ARG A 375 13.89 -21.34 0.16
C ARG A 375 15.27 -20.96 0.70
N CYS A 376 15.38 -20.67 1.99
CA CYS A 376 16.66 -20.44 2.64
C CYS A 376 17.27 -21.75 3.07
N GLN A 377 18.42 -22.11 2.48
CA GLN A 377 19.14 -23.34 2.80
C GLN A 377 20.14 -23.16 3.96
N ASN A 378 20.37 -21.92 4.38
CA ASN A 378 21.25 -21.62 5.50
C ASN A 378 20.50 -21.71 6.83
N LYS A 379 20.76 -22.77 7.58
CA LYS A 379 20.13 -23.04 8.89
C LYS A 379 20.59 -22.07 10.00
N GLU A 380 21.64 -21.29 9.76
CA GLU A 380 22.10 -20.24 10.68
C GLU A 380 21.27 -18.97 10.57
N HIS A 381 20.53 -18.83 9.46
CA HIS A 381 19.62 -17.71 9.28
C HIS A 381 18.37 -17.89 10.15
N ASN A 382 18.02 -16.87 10.92
CA ASN A 382 16.79 -16.85 11.70
C ASN A 382 15.78 -15.89 11.04
N HIS A 383 14.71 -16.45 10.51
CA HIS A 383 13.64 -15.70 9.86
C HIS A 383 12.44 -15.42 10.76
N ILE A 384 12.54 -15.75 12.04
CA ILE A 384 11.52 -15.40 13.06
C ILE A 384 11.79 -13.99 13.57
N SER A 385 10.74 -13.17 13.65
CA SER A 385 10.84 -11.83 14.22
C SER A 385 11.30 -11.84 15.68
N PRO A 386 12.00 -10.80 16.16
CA PRO A 386 12.47 -10.73 17.55
C PRO A 386 11.37 -10.86 18.60
N ASP A 387 10.13 -10.50 18.26
CA ASP A 387 8.96 -10.64 19.13
C ASP A 387 8.24 -11.99 19.00
N GLY A 388 8.71 -12.84 18.08
CA GLY A 388 8.16 -14.18 17.87
C GLY A 388 6.75 -14.21 17.28
N THR A 389 6.31 -13.16 16.54
CA THR A 389 4.94 -13.09 16.00
C THR A 389 4.85 -13.48 14.53
N VAL A 390 5.95 -13.42 13.81
CA VAL A 390 6.02 -13.73 12.37
C VAL A 390 7.25 -14.55 12.02
N ASP A 391 7.14 -15.39 10.98
CA ASP A 391 8.24 -16.17 10.39
C ASP A 391 8.25 -15.98 8.86
N LEU A 392 9.36 -15.54 8.33
CA LEU A 392 9.58 -15.38 6.88
C LEU A 392 10.12 -16.64 6.21
N GLY A 393 10.43 -17.71 6.94
CA GLY A 393 10.94 -18.96 6.37
C GLY A 393 10.05 -19.56 5.28
N THR A 394 8.73 -19.30 5.33
CA THR A 394 7.75 -19.70 4.32
C THR A 394 7.57 -18.72 3.17
N ALA A 395 8.19 -17.52 3.24
CA ALA A 395 8.12 -16.54 2.16
C ALA A 395 8.75 -17.06 0.86
N ILE A 396 8.38 -16.48 -0.28
CA ILE A 396 9.00 -16.83 -1.57
C ILE A 396 10.47 -16.41 -1.58
N PHE A 397 10.78 -15.26 -0.98
CA PHE A 397 12.14 -14.71 -0.91
C PHE A 397 12.50 -14.33 0.53
N PRO A 398 12.76 -15.32 1.42
CA PRO A 398 12.98 -15.06 2.84
C PRO A 398 14.19 -14.15 3.08
N ASP A 399 15.29 -14.33 2.33
CA ASP A 399 16.53 -13.58 2.50
C ASP A 399 16.46 -12.15 1.91
N SER A 400 15.41 -11.80 1.17
CA SER A 400 15.25 -10.44 0.58
C SER A 400 13.90 -9.79 0.92
N THR A 401 13.26 -10.25 2.01
CA THR A 401 12.05 -9.64 2.58
C THR A 401 12.38 -8.92 3.87
N PHE A 402 12.03 -7.63 3.92
CA PHE A 402 12.27 -6.71 5.04
C PHE A 402 10.95 -6.33 5.70
N CYS A 403 10.89 -6.40 7.01
CA CYS A 403 9.68 -6.17 7.78
C CYS A 403 9.84 -4.99 8.74
N PHE A 404 8.79 -4.17 8.82
CA PHE A 404 8.72 -3.02 9.73
C PHE A 404 7.58 -3.23 10.74
N LYS A 405 7.94 -3.34 12.02
CA LYS A 405 6.93 -3.53 13.07
C LYS A 405 6.14 -2.25 13.32
N TYR A 406 4.82 -2.41 13.51
CA TYR A 406 3.85 -1.31 13.71
C TYR A 406 3.80 -0.29 12.57
N GLN A 407 4.25 -0.68 11.38
CA GLN A 407 4.12 0.15 10.20
C GLN A 407 2.69 0.09 9.68
N VAL A 408 2.03 1.24 9.64
CA VAL A 408 0.71 1.42 9.02
C VAL A 408 0.88 1.50 7.50
N HIS A 409 -0.03 0.92 6.74
CA HIS A 409 0.04 0.81 5.28
C HIS A 409 0.28 2.15 4.59
N ASP A 410 -0.56 3.13 4.87
CA ASP A 410 -0.50 4.45 4.24
C ASP A 410 0.73 5.27 4.70
N ASP A 411 1.19 5.05 5.93
CA ASP A 411 2.36 5.72 6.48
C ASP A 411 3.69 5.18 5.92
N THR A 412 3.69 4.03 5.23
CA THR A 412 4.90 3.47 4.64
C THR A 412 5.51 4.43 3.61
N ALA A 413 4.68 5.17 2.88
CA ALA A 413 5.13 6.21 1.97
C ALA A 413 5.85 7.39 2.66
N TYR A 414 5.69 7.54 3.97
CA TYR A 414 6.35 8.58 4.78
C TYR A 414 7.42 8.00 5.73
N ASN A 415 7.69 6.69 5.62
CA ASN A 415 8.75 6.04 6.36
C ASN A 415 10.08 6.22 5.62
N ASP A 416 10.87 7.18 6.04
CA ASP A 416 12.16 7.53 5.45
C ASP A 416 13.17 6.37 5.47
N VAL A 417 13.03 5.42 6.41
CA VAL A 417 13.86 4.19 6.44
C VAL A 417 13.46 3.24 5.32
N ALA A 418 12.16 2.98 5.18
CA ALA A 418 11.65 2.11 4.11
C ALA A 418 11.96 2.69 2.72
N LEU A 419 11.84 4.01 2.57
CA LEU A 419 12.21 4.72 1.34
C LEU A 419 13.71 4.64 1.05
N SER A 420 14.57 4.85 2.08
CA SER A 420 16.01 4.70 1.94
C SER A 420 16.43 3.28 1.62
N LEU A 421 15.77 2.27 2.23
CA LEU A 421 15.97 0.86 1.89
C LEU A 421 15.58 0.59 0.44
N CYS A 422 14.43 1.05 0.00
CA CYS A 422 13.98 0.93 -1.39
C CYS A 422 15.01 1.55 -2.35
N LYS A 423 15.51 2.75 -2.04
CA LYS A 423 16.59 3.39 -2.79
C LYS A 423 17.83 2.50 -2.85
N GLU A 424 18.34 2.01 -1.72
CA GLU A 424 19.52 1.13 -1.70
C GLU A 424 19.30 -0.15 -2.54
N ILE A 425 18.14 -0.78 -2.42
CA ILE A 425 17.79 -1.95 -3.24
C ILE A 425 17.89 -1.61 -4.74
N ILE A 426 17.42 -0.44 -5.15
CA ILE A 426 17.38 -0.07 -6.58
C ILE A 426 18.76 0.32 -7.12
N ILE A 427 19.55 1.09 -6.36
CA ILE A 427 20.81 1.67 -6.86
C ILE A 427 22.03 0.79 -6.60
N ASN A 428 22.06 0.03 -5.50
CA ASN A 428 23.24 -0.68 -5.05
C ASN A 428 23.26 -2.13 -5.58
N LYS A 429 24.04 -2.38 -6.64
CA LYS A 429 24.16 -3.71 -7.25
C LYS A 429 24.71 -4.79 -6.29
N LYS A 430 25.40 -4.38 -5.22
CA LYS A 430 25.92 -5.29 -4.19
C LYS A 430 24.89 -5.63 -3.11
N PHE A 431 23.78 -4.89 -3.06
CA PHE A 431 22.69 -5.17 -2.15
C PHE A 431 21.91 -6.38 -2.68
N LYS A 432 21.97 -7.52 -1.99
CA LYS A 432 21.38 -8.79 -2.45
C LYS A 432 20.36 -9.36 -1.49
N ASP A 433 20.51 -9.10 -0.20
CA ASP A 433 19.75 -9.72 0.86
C ASP A 433 19.74 -8.88 2.15
N VAL A 434 19.06 -9.39 3.16
CA VAL A 434 18.93 -8.78 4.48
C VAL A 434 20.27 -8.72 5.26
N TYR A 435 21.32 -9.32 4.75
CA TYR A 435 22.69 -9.32 5.34
C TYR A 435 23.62 -8.35 4.62
N SER A 436 23.20 -7.78 3.51
CA SER A 436 24.01 -6.91 2.66
C SER A 436 24.38 -5.57 3.33
N ASP A 437 23.52 -5.05 4.21
CA ASP A 437 23.73 -3.77 4.87
C ASP A 437 23.14 -3.80 6.30
N PRO A 438 23.98 -3.70 7.34
CA PRO A 438 23.53 -3.75 8.73
C PRO A 438 22.60 -2.59 9.15
N ARG A 439 22.53 -1.51 8.35
CA ARG A 439 21.57 -0.43 8.57
C ARG A 439 20.13 -0.90 8.34
N PHE A 440 19.94 -1.94 7.53
CA PHE A 440 18.64 -2.47 7.15
C PHE A 440 18.52 -3.95 7.54
N PRO A 441 18.35 -4.27 8.82
CA PRO A 441 18.11 -5.66 9.25
C PRO A 441 16.78 -6.16 8.71
N GLN A 442 16.61 -7.48 8.66
CA GLN A 442 15.37 -8.11 8.19
C GLN A 442 14.12 -7.62 8.93
N PHE A 443 14.23 -7.48 10.26
CA PHE A 443 13.17 -6.95 11.11
C PHE A 443 13.57 -5.59 11.66
N ASN A 444 12.95 -4.57 11.12
CA ASN A 444 13.17 -3.20 11.54
C ASN A 444 12.21 -2.85 12.67
N GLY A 445 12.73 -2.17 13.69
CA GLY A 445 11.94 -1.49 14.68
C GLY A 445 11.25 -0.25 14.11
N SER A 446 10.78 0.63 14.99
CA SER A 446 10.18 1.87 14.52
C SER A 446 11.19 2.70 13.71
N ARG A 447 10.69 3.46 12.73
CA ARG A 447 11.47 4.44 11.96
C ARG A 447 12.30 5.37 12.85
N ASP A 448 11.83 5.62 14.07
CA ASP A 448 12.43 6.55 15.01
C ASP A 448 13.78 6.05 15.54
N ILE A 449 13.92 4.75 15.84
CA ILE A 449 15.21 4.15 16.21
C ILE A 449 16.23 4.32 15.08
N PHE A 450 15.83 4.02 13.85
CA PHE A 450 16.72 4.16 12.70
C PHE A 450 17.11 5.62 12.49
N ARG A 451 16.15 6.55 12.50
CA ARG A 451 16.38 7.98 12.32
C ARG A 451 17.37 8.50 13.38
N ILE A 452 17.14 8.17 14.64
CA ILE A 452 18.02 8.58 15.73
C ILE A 452 19.39 7.94 15.54
N LYS A 453 19.48 6.63 15.34
CA LYS A 453 20.74 5.89 15.31
C LYS A 453 21.60 6.21 14.09
N TYR A 454 21.01 6.30 12.92
CA TYR A 454 21.77 6.38 11.67
C TYR A 454 21.74 7.75 10.98
N ARG A 455 20.84 8.65 11.38
CA ARG A 455 20.78 10.00 10.82
C ARG A 455 21.14 11.10 11.81
N LEU A 456 20.61 11.05 13.03
CA LEU A 456 20.81 12.12 14.01
C LEU A 456 22.09 11.94 14.82
N LEU A 457 22.36 10.77 15.38
CA LEU A 457 23.58 10.51 16.14
C LEU A 457 24.85 10.79 15.35
N PRO A 458 25.03 10.37 14.08
CA PRO A 458 26.23 10.73 13.31
C PRO A 458 26.37 12.24 13.12
N LYS A 459 25.28 12.99 12.93
CA LYS A 459 25.36 14.46 12.85
C LYS A 459 25.83 15.09 14.15
N VAL A 460 25.29 14.66 15.29
CA VAL A 460 25.67 15.16 16.60
C VAL A 460 27.10 14.77 16.95
N ASP A 461 27.57 13.57 16.55
CA ASP A 461 28.94 13.15 16.73
C ASP A 461 29.95 14.04 15.96
N GLU A 462 29.57 14.47 14.74
CA GLU A 462 30.34 15.44 13.98
C GLU A 462 30.34 16.83 14.65
N LEU A 463 29.19 17.23 15.21
CA LEU A 463 29.08 18.50 15.94
C LEU A 463 29.94 18.51 17.20
N LEU A 464 30.04 17.41 17.95
CA LEU A 464 30.89 17.28 19.13
C LEU A 464 32.38 17.46 18.85
N LYS A 465 32.82 17.29 17.59
CA LYS A 465 34.22 17.56 17.16
C LYS A 465 34.50 19.06 16.98
N LYS A 466 33.48 19.89 16.93
CA LYS A 466 33.59 21.35 16.80
C LYS A 466 33.76 22.00 18.17
N ASP A 467 34.24 23.25 18.17
CA ASP A 467 34.28 24.06 19.38
C ASP A 467 32.88 24.66 19.64
N LEU A 468 32.09 23.98 20.45
CA LEU A 468 30.73 24.35 20.81
C LEU A 468 30.67 24.85 22.25
N PRO A 469 29.72 25.73 22.59
CA PRO A 469 29.40 26.09 23.97
C PRO A 469 29.15 24.87 24.86
N GLN A 470 29.53 24.96 26.13
CA GLN A 470 29.50 23.80 27.04
C GLN A 470 28.04 23.31 27.29
N ASP A 471 27.09 24.22 27.37
CA ASP A 471 25.65 23.90 27.53
C ASP A 471 25.10 23.10 26.34
N ILE A 472 25.56 23.41 25.12
CA ILE A 472 25.18 22.64 23.91
C ILE A 472 25.81 21.25 23.95
N LYS A 473 27.10 21.14 24.31
CA LYS A 473 27.82 19.85 24.48
C LYS A 473 27.12 18.96 25.52
N ASP A 474 26.79 19.51 26.67
CA ASP A 474 26.07 18.78 27.74
C ASP A 474 24.69 18.32 27.30
N GLY A 475 23.94 19.15 26.55
CA GLY A 475 22.68 18.81 25.96
C GLY A 475 22.75 17.64 24.95
N ILE A 476 23.78 17.63 24.10
CA ILE A 476 24.07 16.56 23.17
C ILE A 476 24.36 15.25 23.92
N LEU A 477 25.27 15.26 24.88
CA LEU A 477 25.68 14.07 25.62
C LEU A 477 24.52 13.45 26.38
N LYS A 478 23.68 14.25 27.03
CA LYS A 478 22.48 13.79 27.70
C LYS A 478 21.49 13.14 26.72
N SER A 479 21.25 13.77 25.57
CA SER A 479 20.33 13.24 24.56
C SER A 479 20.86 11.95 23.93
N LYS A 480 22.17 11.79 23.79
CA LYS A 480 22.79 10.52 23.35
C LYS A 480 22.56 9.40 24.36
N GLU A 481 22.76 9.63 25.64
CA GLU A 481 22.56 8.64 26.70
C GLU A 481 21.07 8.17 26.72
N GLU A 482 20.11 9.08 26.55
CA GLU A 482 18.71 8.75 26.48
C GLU A 482 18.35 7.96 25.21
N ALA A 483 18.96 8.29 24.07
CA ALA A 483 18.81 7.56 22.81
C ALA A 483 19.39 6.14 22.90
N GLU A 484 20.54 5.96 23.53
CA GLU A 484 21.16 4.65 23.74
C GLU A 484 20.28 3.74 24.60
N LYS A 485 19.66 4.26 25.66
CA LYS A 485 18.67 3.53 26.46
C LYS A 485 17.43 3.13 25.64
N LEU A 486 17.02 3.97 24.69
CA LEU A 486 15.91 3.64 23.78
C LEU A 486 16.25 2.45 22.87
N PHE A 487 17.53 2.30 22.46
CA PHE A 487 17.98 1.21 21.57
C PHE A 487 18.03 -0.16 22.25
N GLU A 488 17.99 -0.23 23.57
CA GLU A 488 17.83 -1.48 24.31
C GLU A 488 16.44 -2.11 24.03
N ASN A 489 15.47 -1.28 23.64
CA ASN A 489 14.17 -1.71 23.17
C ASN A 489 14.19 -1.80 21.64
N THR A 490 14.27 -3.00 21.09
CA THR A 490 14.26 -3.21 19.63
C THR A 490 12.97 -2.72 18.97
N ILE A 491 11.90 -2.48 19.73
CA ILE A 491 10.60 -2.09 19.23
C ILE A 491 9.96 -1.07 20.17
N ILE A 492 9.66 0.11 19.65
CA ILE A 492 8.99 1.18 20.39
C ILE A 492 7.49 1.14 20.05
N LYS A 493 6.70 0.74 21.02
CA LYS A 493 5.23 0.74 20.90
C LYS A 493 4.63 2.13 21.17
N ASP A 494 5.19 2.85 22.13
CA ASP A 494 4.87 4.25 22.43
C ASP A 494 5.95 5.17 21.84
N ARG A 495 5.57 5.92 20.83
CA ARG A 495 6.47 6.78 20.07
C ARG A 495 6.79 8.09 20.79
N THR A 496 6.07 8.44 21.85
CA THR A 496 6.20 9.74 22.53
C THR A 496 7.65 10.02 22.92
N GLN A 497 8.34 9.05 23.53
CA GLN A 497 9.73 9.20 23.95
C GLN A 497 10.69 9.36 22.75
N ALA A 498 10.47 8.61 21.66
CA ALA A 498 11.28 8.71 20.45
C ALA A 498 11.07 10.04 19.72
N ASP A 499 9.84 10.53 19.66
CA ASP A 499 9.50 11.83 19.10
C ASP A 499 10.11 12.97 19.90
N GLU A 500 10.11 12.89 21.24
CA GLU A 500 10.77 13.87 22.12
C GLU A 500 12.29 13.87 21.94
N ILE A 501 12.94 12.71 21.84
CA ILE A 501 14.37 12.59 21.59
C ILE A 501 14.71 13.17 20.21
N THR A 502 13.94 12.80 19.18
CA THR A 502 14.13 13.32 17.82
C THR A 502 14.03 14.83 17.78
N LYS A 503 12.99 15.41 18.38
CA LYS A 503 12.81 16.87 18.46
C LYS A 503 13.98 17.56 19.16
N ARG A 504 14.46 17.01 20.28
CA ARG A 504 15.61 17.58 20.99
C ARG A 504 16.88 17.56 20.15
N PHE A 505 17.13 16.48 19.41
CA PHE A 505 18.28 16.43 18.50
C PHE A 505 18.15 17.44 17.36
N ASP A 506 16.97 17.57 16.75
CA ASP A 506 16.73 18.58 15.71
C ASP A 506 16.96 20.01 16.24
N ASP A 507 16.46 20.32 17.45
CA ASP A 507 16.65 21.62 18.11
C ASP A 507 18.14 21.89 18.44
N ILE A 508 18.89 20.87 18.89
CA ILE A 508 20.32 20.96 19.19
C ILE A 508 21.14 21.17 17.91
N VAL A 509 20.84 20.40 16.86
CA VAL A 509 21.53 20.55 15.55
C VAL A 509 21.33 21.95 15.03
N LYS A 510 20.09 22.46 15.07
CA LYS A 510 19.78 23.82 14.62
C LYS A 510 20.55 24.88 15.42
N LYS A 511 20.58 24.80 16.75
CA LYS A 511 21.35 25.70 17.59
C LYS A 511 22.85 25.65 17.32
N ALA A 512 23.39 24.46 17.06
CA ALA A 512 24.79 24.28 16.76
C ALA A 512 25.20 24.74 15.35
N GLU A 513 24.24 24.83 14.43
CA GLU A 513 24.46 25.40 13.08
C GLU A 513 24.39 26.93 13.07
N GLU A 514 23.78 27.56 14.11
CA GLU A 514 23.65 29.01 14.27
C GLU A 514 24.90 29.61 14.99
N VAL A 515 25.79 28.80 15.56
CA VAL A 515 27.04 29.17 16.26
C VAL A 515 28.24 28.93 15.35
#